data_a8056c682396158a8f750006771fe5fb
#
_entry.id   a8056c682396158a8f750006771fe5fb
#
_cell.length_a   1.000
_cell.length_b   1.000
_cell.length_c   1.000
_cell.angle_alpha   90.00
_cell.angle_beta   90.00
_cell.angle_gamma   90.00
#
_symmetry.space_group_name_H-M   'P 1'
#
loop_
_entity.id
_entity.type
_entity.pdbx_description
1 polymer ?
#
loop_
_entity_poly.entity_id
_entity_poly.type
_entity_poly.pdbx_seq_one_letter_code
_entity_poly.pdbx_strand_id
1 'polypeptide(L)'
;HCDELYKDPVGKQNFVWGSPKSKNIDYKVEHPVFSSDEEGRPTISYIDQFPEPQNMDQGNFLQRLSDGLEESKNKIITKLPVGFSVIANNYFWLHGRKPFKENKELSRELLRIRGSFFVN
;
A
#
# COMPACT_ATOMS: atom_id res chain seq x y z
N HIS A 1 -11.07 -12.62 -5.04
CA HIS A 1 -9.63 -12.83 -4.78
C HIS A 1 -9.15 -12.19 -3.46
N CYS A 2 -9.56 -10.96 -3.14
CA CYS A 2 -9.14 -10.32 -1.88
C CYS A 2 -9.70 -11.01 -0.63
N ASP A 3 -10.90 -11.57 -0.70
CA ASP A 3 -11.51 -12.26 0.43
C ASP A 3 -10.75 -13.54 0.84
N GLU A 4 -10.21 -14.26 -0.12
CA GLU A 4 -9.40 -15.45 0.14
C GLU A 4 -8.05 -15.08 0.76
N LEU A 5 -7.41 -14.02 0.25
CA LEU A 5 -6.14 -13.51 0.80
C LEU A 5 -6.31 -12.97 2.22
N TYR A 6 -7.43 -12.28 2.50
CA TYR A 6 -7.74 -11.80 3.84
C TYR A 6 -7.96 -12.93 4.85
N LYS A 7 -8.50 -14.09 4.39
CA LYS A 7 -8.70 -15.27 5.23
C LYS A 7 -7.42 -16.06 5.45
N ASP A 8 -6.40 -15.86 4.61
CA ASP A 8 -5.10 -16.53 4.75
C ASP A 8 -4.41 -16.07 6.05
N PRO A 9 -4.11 -16.99 7.00
CA PRO A 9 -3.48 -16.63 8.26
C PRO A 9 -2.10 -16.01 8.09
N VAL A 10 -1.41 -16.28 6.98
CA VAL A 10 -0.10 -15.70 6.67
C VAL A 10 -0.19 -14.17 6.56
N GLY A 11 -1.25 -13.64 5.97
CA GLY A 11 -1.47 -12.18 5.84
C GLY A 11 -1.63 -11.44 7.18
N LYS A 12 -1.88 -12.18 8.26
CA LYS A 12 -2.02 -11.66 9.64
C LYS A 12 -0.78 -11.86 10.50
N GLN A 13 0.26 -12.53 9.96
CA GLN A 13 1.57 -12.60 10.59
C GLN A 13 2.31 -11.26 10.46
N ASN A 14 3.24 -11.00 11.37
CA ASN A 14 4.14 -9.87 11.21
C ASN A 14 5.11 -10.10 10.07
N PHE A 15 5.15 -9.15 9.15
CA PHE A 15 6.15 -9.02 8.12
C PHE A 15 7.16 -7.97 8.54
N VAL A 16 8.40 -8.15 8.17
CA VAL A 16 9.43 -7.12 8.30
C VAL A 16 9.31 -6.16 7.11
N TRP A 17 9.24 -4.88 7.39
CA TRP A 17 9.14 -3.83 6.38
C TRP A 17 10.39 -2.98 6.40
N GLY A 18 11.07 -2.95 5.27
CA GLY A 18 12.19 -2.05 5.04
C GLY A 18 11.74 -0.61 4.81
N SER A 19 12.71 0.27 4.65
CA SER A 19 12.48 1.66 4.27
C SER A 19 13.32 2.04 3.06
N PRO A 20 12.89 3.04 2.26
CA PRO A 20 13.71 3.52 1.15
C PRO A 20 15.04 4.07 1.66
N LYS A 21 16.14 3.64 1.05
CA LYS A 21 17.48 4.16 1.35
C LYS A 21 17.56 5.69 1.28
N SER A 22 16.72 6.30 0.44
CA SER A 22 16.62 7.77 0.29
C SER A 22 16.13 8.51 1.54
N LYS A 23 15.53 7.80 2.51
CA LYS A 23 15.04 8.42 3.75
C LYS A 23 16.04 8.38 4.90
N ASN A 24 17.20 7.74 4.71
CA ASN A 24 18.21 7.59 5.73
C ASN A 24 17.66 7.04 7.08
N ILE A 25 16.66 6.16 6.99
CA ILE A 25 15.99 5.54 8.13
C ILE A 25 16.55 4.13 8.29
N ASP A 26 17.13 3.87 9.43
CA ASP A 26 17.90 2.65 9.71
C ASP A 26 17.11 1.62 10.54
N TYR A 27 15.82 1.85 10.76
CA TYR A 27 14.98 0.92 11.51
C TYR A 27 14.02 0.17 10.59
N LYS A 28 13.76 -1.08 10.94
CA LYS A 28 12.72 -1.91 10.35
C LYS A 28 11.48 -1.87 11.22
N VAL A 29 10.33 -1.94 10.58
CA VAL A 29 9.04 -1.99 11.24
C VAL A 29 8.45 -3.38 11.03
N GLU A 30 7.82 -3.93 12.05
CA GLU A 30 7.11 -5.21 11.96
C GLU A 30 5.62 -4.98 12.11
N HIS A 31 4.83 -5.38 11.13
CA HIS A 31 3.37 -5.39 11.21
C HIS A 31 2.76 -6.31 10.15
N PRO A 32 1.53 -6.77 10.34
CA PRO A 32 0.85 -7.61 9.36
C PRO A 32 0.39 -6.81 8.13
N VAL A 33 0.16 -7.52 7.02
CA VAL A 33 -0.49 -6.98 5.83
C VAL A 33 -1.95 -6.67 6.11
N PHE A 34 -2.65 -7.61 6.77
CA PHE A 34 -4.06 -7.48 7.12
C PHE A 34 -4.26 -7.38 8.63
N SER A 35 -5.08 -6.45 9.03
CA SER A 35 -5.54 -6.23 10.41
C SER A 35 -7.02 -5.91 10.42
N SER A 36 -7.53 -5.57 11.59
CA SER A 36 -8.87 -5.00 11.75
C SER A 36 -8.77 -3.70 12.55
N ASP A 37 -9.66 -2.76 12.27
CA ASP A 37 -9.83 -1.60 13.12
C ASP A 37 -10.62 -1.90 14.40
N GLU A 38 -10.89 -0.88 15.21
CA GLU A 38 -11.63 -1.00 16.47
C GLU A 38 -13.07 -1.50 16.29
N GLU A 39 -13.65 -1.31 15.11
CA GLU A 39 -14.99 -1.77 14.74
C GLU A 39 -14.99 -3.16 14.07
N GLY A 40 -13.81 -3.81 13.98
CA GLY A 40 -13.63 -5.12 13.36
C GLY A 40 -13.63 -5.10 11.83
N ARG A 41 -13.55 -3.92 11.20
CA ARG A 41 -13.48 -3.80 9.73
C ARG A 41 -12.07 -4.14 9.24
N PRO A 42 -11.94 -4.92 8.14
CA PRO A 42 -10.64 -5.26 7.59
C PRO A 42 -9.84 -4.02 7.19
N THR A 43 -8.58 -3.99 7.57
CA THR A 43 -7.62 -2.96 7.16
C THR A 43 -6.44 -3.58 6.45
N ILE A 44 -5.80 -2.82 5.56
CA ILE A 44 -4.64 -3.27 4.80
C ILE A 44 -3.48 -2.28 4.96
N SER A 45 -2.28 -2.85 5.21
CA SER A 45 -1.01 -2.12 5.21
C SER A 45 -0.06 -2.80 4.25
N TYR A 46 0.18 -2.20 3.10
CA TYR A 46 1.02 -2.80 2.06
C TYR A 46 1.75 -1.75 1.23
N ILE A 47 3.03 -2.02 0.98
CA ILE A 47 3.86 -1.28 0.02
C ILE A 47 4.71 -2.33 -0.71
N ASP A 48 4.47 -2.56 -1.98
CA ASP A 48 5.05 -3.62 -2.79
C ASP A 48 6.59 -3.71 -2.75
N GLN A 49 7.26 -2.59 -2.58
CA GLN A 49 8.72 -2.48 -2.65
C GLN A 49 9.48 -2.79 -1.36
N PHE A 50 8.80 -2.91 -0.23
CA PHE A 50 9.47 -2.90 1.08
C PHE A 50 9.27 -4.11 1.98
N PRO A 51 8.38 -5.08 1.69
CA PRO A 51 8.29 -6.25 2.54
C PRO A 51 9.53 -7.13 2.36
N GLU A 52 10.05 -7.61 3.49
CA GLU A 52 11.14 -8.57 3.53
C GLU A 52 10.58 -9.90 4.06
N PRO A 53 10.21 -10.84 3.18
CA PRO A 53 9.66 -12.12 3.63
C PRO A 53 10.72 -12.91 4.40
N GLN A 54 10.35 -13.45 5.56
CA GLN A 54 11.24 -14.19 6.43
C GLN A 54 11.21 -15.72 6.15
N ASN A 55 10.26 -16.16 5.35
CA ASN A 55 10.09 -17.56 4.94
C ASN A 55 9.36 -17.66 3.59
N MET A 56 9.28 -18.89 3.06
CA MET A 56 8.64 -19.16 1.76
C MET A 56 7.13 -18.87 1.78
N ASP A 57 6.44 -19.10 2.88
CA ASP A 57 5.00 -18.87 2.96
C ASP A 57 4.69 -17.37 2.84
N GLN A 58 5.47 -16.54 3.53
CA GLN A 58 5.38 -15.09 3.39
C GLN A 58 5.71 -14.62 1.97
N GLY A 59 6.75 -15.18 1.35
CA GLY A 59 7.11 -14.87 -0.03
C GLY A 59 5.99 -15.21 -1.02
N ASN A 60 5.44 -16.41 -0.92
CA ASN A 60 4.32 -16.86 -1.75
C ASN A 60 3.05 -16.02 -1.52
N PHE A 61 2.77 -15.66 -0.28
CA PHE A 61 1.64 -14.79 0.04
C PHE A 61 1.78 -13.41 -0.61
N LEU A 62 2.95 -12.78 -0.48
CA LEU A 62 3.22 -11.46 -1.07
C LEU A 62 3.11 -11.48 -2.59
N GLN A 63 3.60 -12.54 -3.24
CA GLN A 63 3.46 -12.71 -4.69
C GLN A 63 1.98 -12.81 -5.09
N ARG A 64 1.20 -13.66 -4.43
CA ARG A 64 -0.25 -13.78 -4.69
C ARG A 64 -1.00 -12.47 -4.45
N LEU A 65 -0.60 -11.70 -3.44
CA LEU A 65 -1.18 -10.39 -3.15
C LEU A 65 -0.85 -9.39 -4.27
N SER A 66 0.41 -9.31 -4.68
CA SER A 66 0.84 -8.42 -5.77
C SER A 66 0.10 -8.74 -7.06
N ASP A 67 0.06 -10.01 -7.45
CA ASP A 67 -0.66 -10.47 -8.65
C ASP A 67 -2.16 -10.14 -8.56
N GLY A 68 -2.79 -10.42 -7.43
CA GLY A 68 -4.20 -10.12 -7.21
C GLY A 68 -4.53 -8.63 -7.26
N LEU A 69 -3.62 -7.78 -6.78
CA LEU A 69 -3.76 -6.32 -6.88
C LEU A 69 -3.61 -5.84 -8.34
N GLU A 70 -2.65 -6.42 -9.09
CA GLU A 70 -2.46 -6.08 -10.51
C GLU A 70 -3.63 -6.55 -11.39
N GLU A 71 -4.20 -7.70 -11.13
CA GLU A 71 -5.32 -8.26 -11.87
C GLU A 71 -6.70 -7.72 -11.44
N SER A 72 -6.75 -6.98 -10.35
CA SER A 72 -8.02 -6.50 -9.79
C SER A 72 -8.80 -5.63 -10.78
N LYS A 73 -10.05 -6.02 -11.03
CA LYS A 73 -11.00 -5.25 -11.84
C LYS A 73 -11.58 -4.04 -11.12
N ASN A 74 -11.40 -3.97 -9.81
CA ASN A 74 -11.91 -2.89 -8.97
C ASN A 74 -10.93 -1.72 -8.82
N LYS A 75 -9.86 -1.69 -9.63
CA LYS A 75 -8.93 -0.55 -9.64
C LYS A 75 -9.62 0.69 -10.20
N ILE A 76 -9.55 1.77 -9.45
CA ILE A 76 -9.95 3.10 -9.93
C ILE A 76 -8.73 3.73 -10.60
N ILE A 77 -8.79 3.88 -11.91
CA ILE A 77 -7.73 4.53 -12.69
C ILE A 77 -8.22 5.91 -13.08
N THR A 78 -7.56 6.94 -12.58
CA THR A 78 -7.89 8.31 -12.90
C THR A 78 -6.65 9.13 -13.24
N LYS A 79 -6.84 10.11 -14.13
CA LYS A 79 -5.84 11.14 -14.37
C LYS A 79 -6.22 12.34 -13.50
N LEU A 80 -5.35 12.71 -12.58
CA LEU A 80 -5.57 13.86 -11.72
C LEU A 80 -5.19 15.14 -12.48
N PRO A 81 -6.15 16.01 -12.84
CA PRO A 81 -5.86 17.29 -13.48
C PRO A 81 -5.13 18.22 -12.50
N VAL A 82 -4.49 19.26 -13.06
CA VAL A 82 -3.88 20.32 -12.25
C VAL A 82 -4.96 21.02 -11.41
N GLY A 83 -4.67 21.25 -10.13
CA GLY A 83 -5.59 21.87 -9.17
C GLY A 83 -6.57 20.91 -8.51
N PHE A 84 -6.54 19.62 -8.88
CA PHE A 84 -7.36 18.60 -8.21
C PHE A 84 -6.58 17.89 -7.11
N SER A 85 -7.31 17.42 -6.10
CA SER A 85 -6.76 16.60 -5.01
C SER A 85 -7.57 15.31 -4.85
N VAL A 86 -6.91 14.29 -4.31
CA VAL A 86 -7.55 13.05 -3.89
C VAL A 86 -7.33 12.89 -2.40
N ILE A 87 -8.40 12.61 -1.68
CA ILE A 87 -8.36 12.27 -0.26
C ILE A 87 -8.70 10.79 -0.16
N ALA A 88 -7.82 9.99 0.44
CA ALA A 88 -8.02 8.57 0.61
C ALA A 88 -7.70 8.14 2.04
N ASN A 89 -8.54 7.28 2.60
CA ASN A 89 -8.26 6.62 3.86
C ASN A 89 -7.31 5.44 3.62
N ASN A 90 -6.04 5.58 4.02
CA ASN A 90 -4.99 4.60 3.80
C ASN A 90 -5.17 3.27 4.55
N TYR A 91 -6.09 3.18 5.49
CA TYR A 91 -6.42 1.90 6.15
C TYR A 91 -7.25 0.97 5.26
N PHE A 92 -8.00 1.56 4.31
CA PHE A 92 -8.91 0.81 3.44
C PHE A 92 -8.54 0.88 1.96
N TRP A 93 -7.67 1.81 1.56
CA TRP A 93 -7.31 2.03 0.18
C TRP A 93 -5.81 1.99 -0.05
N LEU A 94 -5.39 1.16 -0.98
CA LEU A 94 -4.05 1.24 -1.54
C LEU A 94 -4.05 2.22 -2.72
N HIS A 95 -2.94 2.89 -2.90
CA HIS A 95 -2.76 3.79 -4.04
C HIS A 95 -1.39 3.59 -4.67
N GLY A 96 -1.35 3.73 -5.97
CA GLY A 96 -0.12 3.63 -6.75
C GLY A 96 -0.09 4.68 -7.84
N ARG A 97 1.03 4.78 -8.50
CA ARG A 97 1.23 5.66 -9.63
C ARG A 97 1.82 4.88 -10.80
N LYS A 98 1.18 5.01 -11.97
CA LYS A 98 1.76 4.46 -13.19
C LYS A 98 3.05 5.20 -13.57
N PRO A 99 3.99 4.52 -14.21
CA PRO A 99 5.15 5.18 -14.80
C PRO A 99 4.69 6.26 -15.79
N PHE A 100 5.44 7.33 -15.89
CA PHE A 100 5.20 8.42 -16.86
C PHE A 100 6.45 8.60 -17.71
N LYS A 101 6.24 9.06 -18.93
CA LYS A 101 7.35 9.45 -19.81
C LYS A 101 7.92 10.78 -19.29
N GLU A 102 9.23 10.81 -19.10
CA GLU A 102 9.93 12.03 -18.78
C GLU A 102 9.76 13.05 -19.91
N ASN A 103 9.44 14.28 -19.55
CA ASN A 103 9.39 15.40 -20.48
C ASN A 103 10.21 16.54 -19.89
N LYS A 104 11.25 16.94 -20.60
CA LYS A 104 12.19 17.99 -20.15
C LYS A 104 11.57 19.39 -20.09
N GLU A 105 10.47 19.61 -20.80
CA GLU A 105 9.79 20.91 -20.88
C GLU A 105 8.65 21.04 -19.85
N LEU A 106 8.23 19.94 -19.24
CA LEU A 106 7.11 19.91 -18.30
C LEU A 106 7.56 19.37 -16.94
N SER A 107 7.39 20.17 -15.91
CA SER A 107 7.51 19.70 -14.53
C SER A 107 6.16 19.17 -14.04
N ARG A 108 6.18 18.05 -13.30
CA ARG A 108 5.03 17.54 -12.59
C ARG A 108 5.35 17.52 -11.11
N GLU A 109 4.63 18.33 -10.37
CA GLU A 109 4.70 18.34 -8.91
C GLU A 109 3.46 17.69 -8.32
N LEU A 110 3.65 16.84 -7.33
CA LEU A 110 2.58 16.23 -6.55
C LEU A 110 2.83 16.50 -5.06
N LEU A 111 2.01 17.35 -4.48
CA LEU A 111 2.04 17.59 -3.05
C LEU A 111 1.28 16.47 -2.31
N ARG A 112 1.92 15.89 -1.29
CA ARG A 112 1.33 14.88 -0.42
C ARG A 112 1.23 15.40 0.99
N ILE A 113 0.03 15.40 1.54
CA ILE A 113 -0.23 15.72 2.94
C ILE A 113 -0.76 14.46 3.63
N ARG A 114 -0.28 14.19 4.83
CA ARG A 114 -0.79 13.13 5.71
C ARG A 114 -1.38 13.77 6.94
N GLY A 115 -2.51 13.25 7.39
CA GLY A 115 -3.18 13.71 8.59
C GLY A 115 -4.05 12.60 9.18
N SER A 116 -4.53 12.83 10.38
CA SER A 116 -5.52 11.99 11.04
C SER A 116 -6.75 12.83 11.34
N PHE A 117 -7.92 12.23 11.22
CA PHE A 117 -9.16 12.85 11.65
C PHE A 117 -9.38 12.46 13.11
N PHE A 118 -9.54 13.47 13.96
CA PHE A 118 -9.98 13.25 15.33
C PHE A 118 -11.50 13.43 15.37
N VAL A 119 -12.20 12.44 15.87
CA VAL A 119 -13.60 12.56 16.23
C VAL A 119 -13.63 12.98 17.69
N ASN A 120 -14.10 14.20 17.95
CA ASN A 120 -14.33 14.68 19.30
C ASN A 120 -15.61 14.08 19.86
#